data_c1647a89a508328ee87adc1d6a166fba
#
_entry.id   c1647a89a508328ee87adc1d6a166fba
#
_cell.length_a   1.000
_cell.length_b   1.000
_cell.length_c   1.000
_cell.angle_alpha   90.00
_cell.angle_beta   90.00
_cell.angle_gamma   90.00
#
_symmetry.space_group_name_H-M   'P 1'
#
loop_
_entity.id
_entity.type
_entity.pdbx_description
1 polymer ?
#
loop_
_entity_poly.entity_id
_entity_poly.type
_entity_poly.pdbx_seq_one_letter_code
_entity_poly.pdbx_strand_id
1 'polypeptide(L)'
;MNDSKLIKYLLQETDEMENKEVKQWIDADPDHQKQYQHIRLIWEKSLNAPLSNKIDVEEAWEDFRNRRSRKRPFLGKQLFLGQWYKVAATFTLIFVASFLIYSNLMEPDNQLISNLKLESTNKSISHTIFDGSTITLNKDSKLAFNQSIINPNRKAELIEGEAFFEVERNENRPFEVNVGAAKITVLGTSFNVRKHEEEVEVILKSGSVQVDFEDETHIIKPGDKLFIDGLKGLLTITQVEDDLYNYYVGDYFEAHDTPLWRVVEVLNQAYNANVIIANEHLRNLPLTTTFSNDSLDNNLEVLKATFGLTIVREPNRIVIK
;
A
#
# COMPACT_ATOMS: atom_id res chain seq x y z
N MET A 1 -2.26 -7.60 26.85
CA MET A 1 -1.43 -8.73 27.38
C MET A 1 -1.17 -9.70 26.24
N ASN A 2 0.06 -10.25 26.13
CA ASN A 2 0.41 -11.22 25.09
C ASN A 2 0.03 -12.64 25.56
N ASP A 3 -0.57 -13.46 24.66
CA ASP A 3 -0.97 -14.86 24.96
C ASP A 3 0.19 -15.72 25.48
N SER A 4 1.43 -15.48 24.99
CA SER A 4 2.64 -16.14 25.46
C SER A 4 2.89 -15.92 26.98
N LYS A 5 2.58 -14.74 27.51
CA LYS A 5 2.75 -14.43 28.94
C LYS A 5 1.65 -15.09 29.79
N LEU A 6 0.43 -15.17 29.25
CA LEU A 6 -0.68 -15.89 29.89
C LEU A 6 -0.42 -17.41 29.93
N ILE A 7 0.19 -17.98 28.90
CA ILE A 7 0.58 -19.39 28.87
C ILE A 7 1.68 -19.67 29.89
N LYS A 8 2.72 -18.84 29.99
CA LYS A 8 3.78 -18.96 31.00
C LYS A 8 3.22 -18.90 32.42
N TYR A 9 2.26 -17.99 32.65
CA TYR A 9 1.57 -17.89 33.95
C TYR A 9 0.80 -19.17 34.28
N LEU A 10 0.13 -19.77 33.31
CA LEU A 10 -0.64 -21.01 33.45
C LEU A 10 0.27 -22.22 33.73
N LEU A 11 1.50 -22.20 33.16
CA LEU A 11 2.54 -23.21 33.40
C LEU A 11 3.34 -23.01 34.67
N GLN A 12 3.10 -21.95 35.42
CA GLN A 12 3.87 -21.53 36.61
C GLN A 12 5.35 -21.23 36.30
N GLU A 13 5.64 -20.76 35.10
CA GLU A 13 6.98 -20.39 34.60
C GLU A 13 7.26 -18.88 34.69
N THR A 14 6.40 -18.12 35.38
CA THR A 14 6.52 -16.67 35.55
C THR A 14 7.12 -16.34 36.95
N ASP A 15 7.86 -15.22 37.03
CA ASP A 15 8.38 -14.71 38.31
C ASP A 15 7.28 -14.00 39.15
N GLU A 16 7.63 -13.60 40.39
CA GLU A 16 6.67 -12.96 41.32
C GLU A 16 6.12 -11.63 40.79
N MET A 17 6.93 -10.87 40.01
CA MET A 17 6.53 -9.58 39.46
C MET A 17 5.58 -9.77 38.27
N GLU A 18 5.90 -10.71 37.41
CA GLU A 18 5.05 -11.09 36.26
C GLU A 18 3.72 -11.72 36.74
N ASN A 19 3.76 -12.54 37.78
CA ASN A 19 2.55 -13.12 38.43
C ASN A 19 1.59 -12.03 38.86
N LYS A 20 2.10 -10.99 39.53
CA LYS A 20 1.30 -9.86 39.98
C LYS A 20 0.70 -9.07 38.86
N GLU A 21 1.48 -8.83 37.79
CA GLU A 21 1.02 -8.10 36.62
C GLU A 21 -0.07 -8.85 35.86
N VAL A 22 0.08 -10.17 35.66
CA VAL A 22 -0.94 -11.01 35.00
C VAL A 22 -2.21 -11.05 35.82
N LYS A 23 -2.11 -11.20 37.13
CA LYS A 23 -3.26 -11.24 38.01
C LYS A 23 -4.02 -9.91 38.00
N GLN A 24 -3.32 -8.77 38.07
CA GLN A 24 -3.94 -7.46 37.96
C GLN A 24 -4.63 -7.25 36.61
N TRP A 25 -4.05 -7.75 35.55
CA TRP A 25 -4.65 -7.66 34.22
C TRP A 25 -5.92 -8.52 34.09
N ILE A 26 -5.93 -9.74 34.63
CA ILE A 26 -7.11 -10.60 34.65
C ILE A 26 -8.26 -9.95 35.46
N ASP A 27 -7.94 -9.34 36.62
CA ASP A 27 -8.92 -8.74 37.50
C ASP A 27 -9.43 -7.37 37.02
N ALA A 28 -8.74 -6.75 36.05
CA ALA A 28 -9.08 -5.40 35.59
C ALA A 28 -10.29 -5.34 34.62
N ASP A 29 -10.62 -6.44 33.92
CA ASP A 29 -11.68 -6.46 32.91
C ASP A 29 -12.32 -7.85 32.78
N PRO A 30 -13.67 -7.97 32.77
CA PRO A 30 -14.36 -9.23 32.53
C PRO A 30 -14.00 -9.94 31.23
N ASP A 31 -13.61 -9.22 30.18
CA ASP A 31 -13.21 -9.82 28.91
C ASP A 31 -11.80 -10.40 28.98
N HIS A 32 -10.90 -9.83 29.78
CA HIS A 32 -9.60 -10.42 30.11
C HIS A 32 -9.75 -11.75 30.85
N GLN A 33 -10.69 -11.80 31.79
CA GLN A 33 -11.01 -13.03 32.52
C GLN A 33 -11.52 -14.14 31.57
N LYS A 34 -12.39 -13.80 30.61
CA LYS A 34 -12.87 -14.74 29.58
C LYS A 34 -11.73 -15.26 28.70
N GLN A 35 -10.81 -14.38 28.28
CA GLN A 35 -9.63 -14.76 27.47
C GLN A 35 -8.75 -15.74 28.27
N TYR A 36 -8.44 -15.47 29.50
CA TYR A 36 -7.67 -16.37 30.35
C TYR A 36 -8.36 -17.73 30.55
N GLN A 37 -9.66 -17.75 30.80
CA GLN A 37 -10.46 -18.98 30.93
C GLN A 37 -10.45 -19.82 29.65
N HIS A 38 -10.48 -19.17 28.50
CA HIS A 38 -10.42 -19.85 27.21
C HIS A 38 -9.08 -20.56 27.00
N ILE A 39 -7.97 -19.90 27.30
CA ILE A 39 -6.63 -20.48 27.22
C ILE A 39 -6.48 -21.64 28.20
N ARG A 40 -6.96 -21.48 29.41
CA ARG A 40 -6.95 -22.52 30.43
C ARG A 40 -7.74 -23.76 30.00
N LEU A 41 -8.93 -23.59 29.43
CA LEU A 41 -9.77 -24.70 28.96
C LEU A 41 -9.07 -25.50 27.83
N ILE A 42 -8.39 -24.82 26.90
CA ILE A 42 -7.61 -25.45 25.84
C ILE A 42 -6.49 -26.29 26.46
N TRP A 43 -5.79 -25.75 27.43
CA TRP A 43 -4.72 -26.44 28.15
C TRP A 43 -5.21 -27.67 28.89
N GLU A 44 -6.27 -27.58 29.69
CA GLU A 44 -6.86 -28.70 30.44
C GLU A 44 -7.35 -29.82 29.48
N LYS A 45 -7.92 -29.45 28.33
CA LYS A 45 -8.32 -30.43 27.31
C LYS A 45 -7.13 -31.08 26.64
N SER A 46 -6.02 -30.37 26.43
CA SER A 46 -4.81 -30.94 25.85
C SER A 46 -4.12 -31.95 26.76
N LEU A 47 -4.16 -31.72 28.09
CA LEU A 47 -3.64 -32.66 29.10
C LEU A 47 -4.45 -33.97 29.17
N ASN A 48 -5.76 -33.88 28.95
CA ASN A 48 -6.68 -35.00 28.98
C ASN A 48 -6.92 -35.63 27.62
N ALA A 49 -6.24 -35.14 26.55
CA ALA A 49 -6.25 -35.83 25.27
C ALA A 49 -5.61 -37.21 25.44
N PRO A 50 -6.31 -38.31 25.10
CA PRO A 50 -5.71 -39.63 25.21
C PRO A 50 -4.45 -39.65 24.38
N LEU A 51 -3.30 -39.78 25.01
CA LEU A 51 -2.05 -40.12 24.33
C LEU A 51 -2.38 -41.38 23.52
N SER A 52 -2.42 -41.21 22.22
CA SER A 52 -2.63 -42.28 21.26
C SER A 52 -1.96 -43.54 21.74
N ASN A 53 -2.75 -44.61 21.91
CA ASN A 53 -2.29 -45.95 22.27
C ASN A 53 -0.91 -46.20 21.72
N LYS A 54 0.00 -46.71 22.56
CA LYS A 54 1.22 -47.34 22.07
C LYS A 54 0.81 -48.27 20.95
N ILE A 55 1.09 -47.86 19.72
CA ILE A 55 0.93 -48.71 18.57
C ILE A 55 1.88 -49.87 18.81
N ASP A 56 1.36 -51.05 19.16
CA ASP A 56 2.15 -52.26 19.16
C ASP A 56 2.51 -52.56 17.71
N VAL A 57 3.75 -52.26 17.40
CA VAL A 57 4.31 -52.35 16.03
C VAL A 57 4.25 -53.81 15.55
N GLU A 58 4.38 -54.77 16.48
CA GLU A 58 4.34 -56.22 16.18
C GLU A 58 2.93 -56.65 15.81
N GLU A 59 1.91 -56.21 16.56
CA GLU A 59 0.50 -56.49 16.27
C GLU A 59 0.09 -55.80 14.94
N ALA A 60 0.54 -54.61 14.66
CA ALA A 60 0.29 -53.91 13.38
C ALA A 60 0.94 -54.65 12.19
N TRP A 61 2.15 -55.22 12.38
CA TRP A 61 2.83 -56.03 11.37
C TRP A 61 2.18 -57.40 11.17
N GLU A 62 1.66 -58.03 12.21
CA GLU A 62 0.88 -59.29 12.09
C GLU A 62 -0.43 -59.05 11.35
N ASP A 63 -1.14 -57.98 11.65
CA ASP A 63 -2.39 -57.62 10.97
C ASP A 63 -2.15 -57.32 9.48
N PHE A 64 -1.03 -56.62 9.15
CA PHE A 64 -0.64 -56.39 7.77
C PHE A 64 -0.29 -57.69 7.02
N ARG A 65 0.47 -58.60 7.64
CA ARG A 65 0.81 -59.92 7.08
C ARG A 65 -0.43 -60.76 6.86
N ASN A 66 -1.37 -60.78 7.81
CA ASN A 66 -2.62 -61.53 7.74
C ASN A 66 -3.58 -60.99 6.68
N ARG A 67 -3.58 -59.68 6.45
CA ARG A 67 -4.36 -59.07 5.35
C ARG A 67 -3.77 -59.39 3.98
N ARG A 68 -2.45 -59.53 3.86
CA ARG A 68 -1.76 -59.84 2.61
C ARG A 68 -1.87 -61.30 2.22
N SER A 69 -2.03 -62.25 3.16
CA SER A 69 -2.10 -63.67 2.93
C SER A 69 -3.54 -64.19 2.62
N ARG A 70 -4.58 -63.40 2.84
CA ARG A 70 -5.92 -63.73 2.42
C ARG A 70 -6.08 -63.56 0.92
N LYS A 71 -5.67 -64.60 0.16
CA LYS A 71 -6.12 -64.77 -1.23
C LYS A 71 -7.64 -64.94 -1.19
N ARG A 72 -8.36 -63.90 -1.52
CA ARG A 72 -9.81 -63.99 -1.77
C ARG A 72 -10.01 -64.88 -2.98
N PRO A 73 -10.84 -65.94 -2.90
CA PRO A 73 -11.20 -66.65 -4.09
C PRO A 73 -11.92 -65.71 -5.05
N PHE A 74 -11.45 -65.71 -6.28
CA PHE A 74 -12.04 -64.92 -7.36
C PHE A 74 -13.37 -65.65 -7.73
N LEU A 75 -14.45 -65.44 -6.94
CA LEU A 75 -15.78 -65.70 -7.38
C LEU A 75 -16.17 -64.61 -8.35
N GLY A 76 -16.24 -65.00 -9.61
CA GLY A 76 -16.79 -64.17 -10.68
C GLY A 76 -18.24 -63.78 -10.37
N LYS A 77 -18.39 -62.67 -9.61
CA LYS A 77 -19.63 -61.90 -9.61
C LYS A 77 -19.66 -61.16 -10.92
N GLN A 78 -20.50 -61.54 -11.83
CA GLN A 78 -20.94 -60.68 -12.92
C GLN A 78 -21.27 -59.31 -12.30
N LEU A 79 -20.42 -58.37 -12.58
CA LEU A 79 -20.58 -57.01 -12.16
C LEU A 79 -21.88 -56.50 -12.79
N PHE A 80 -22.87 -56.28 -11.95
CA PHE A 80 -23.95 -55.35 -12.23
C PHE A 80 -23.34 -53.94 -12.41
N LEU A 81 -22.50 -53.81 -13.43
CA LEU A 81 -21.91 -52.50 -13.81
C LEU A 81 -22.94 -51.58 -14.45
N GLY A 82 -24.19 -52.07 -14.62
CA GLY A 82 -25.21 -51.38 -15.42
C GLY A 82 -25.87 -50.16 -14.78
N GLN A 83 -25.67 -49.90 -13.49
CA GLN A 83 -26.35 -48.74 -12.86
C GLN A 83 -25.46 -47.86 -12.02
N TRP A 84 -24.31 -48.32 -11.52
CA TRP A 84 -23.43 -47.54 -10.66
C TRP A 84 -22.73 -46.41 -11.41
N TYR A 85 -22.43 -46.55 -12.71
CA TYR A 85 -21.87 -45.45 -13.49
C TYR A 85 -22.88 -44.30 -13.66
N LYS A 86 -24.20 -44.60 -13.68
CA LYS A 86 -25.24 -43.57 -13.75
C LYS A 86 -25.28 -42.76 -12.43
N VAL A 87 -25.12 -43.45 -11.29
CA VAL A 87 -25.06 -42.82 -9.98
C VAL A 87 -23.75 -42.02 -9.83
N ALA A 88 -22.61 -42.60 -10.24
CA ALA A 88 -21.33 -41.87 -10.25
C ALA A 88 -21.37 -40.63 -11.18
N ALA A 89 -21.98 -40.77 -12.38
CA ALA A 89 -22.13 -39.65 -13.31
C ALA A 89 -23.04 -38.54 -12.78
N THR A 90 -24.10 -38.90 -12.03
CA THR A 90 -24.94 -37.86 -11.38
C THR A 90 -24.20 -37.14 -10.26
N PHE A 91 -23.40 -37.82 -9.44
CA PHE A 91 -22.58 -37.18 -8.42
C PHE A 91 -21.48 -36.32 -9.01
N THR A 92 -20.82 -36.76 -10.10
CA THR A 92 -19.84 -35.91 -10.82
C THR A 92 -20.50 -34.71 -11.46
N LEU A 93 -21.68 -34.83 -12.07
CA LEU A 93 -22.43 -33.70 -12.61
C LEU A 93 -22.85 -32.71 -11.51
N ILE A 94 -23.36 -33.20 -10.37
CA ILE A 94 -23.71 -32.38 -9.22
C ILE A 94 -22.45 -31.68 -8.68
N PHE A 95 -21.32 -32.37 -8.57
CA PHE A 95 -20.05 -31.80 -8.09
C PHE A 95 -19.52 -30.74 -9.05
N VAL A 96 -19.53 -31.03 -10.38
CA VAL A 96 -19.14 -30.06 -11.40
C VAL A 96 -20.09 -28.86 -11.43
N ALA A 97 -21.42 -29.10 -11.35
CA ALA A 97 -22.41 -28.04 -11.28
C ALA A 97 -22.24 -27.19 -9.99
N SER A 98 -22.04 -27.86 -8.85
CA SER A 98 -21.76 -27.17 -7.57
C SER A 98 -20.46 -26.41 -7.63
N PHE A 99 -19.41 -26.94 -8.26
CA PHE A 99 -18.14 -26.26 -8.47
C PHE A 99 -18.27 -25.07 -9.41
N LEU A 100 -19.04 -25.21 -10.51
CA LEU A 100 -19.30 -24.08 -11.43
C LEU A 100 -20.22 -23.05 -10.79
N ILE A 101 -21.23 -23.45 -10.01
CA ILE A 101 -22.05 -22.52 -9.23
C ILE A 101 -21.19 -21.86 -8.15
N TYR A 102 -20.37 -22.60 -7.43
CA TYR A 102 -19.43 -22.09 -6.43
C TYR A 102 -18.43 -21.12 -7.07
N SER A 103 -17.84 -21.45 -8.21
CA SER A 103 -16.89 -20.56 -8.92
C SER A 103 -17.55 -19.32 -9.53
N ASN A 104 -18.84 -19.40 -9.93
CA ASN A 104 -19.59 -18.23 -10.44
C ASN A 104 -20.26 -17.42 -9.31
N LEU A 105 -20.61 -18.05 -8.18
CA LEU A 105 -21.13 -17.34 -7.00
C LEU A 105 -20.00 -16.81 -6.10
N MET A 106 -18.82 -17.42 -6.14
CA MET A 106 -17.58 -16.89 -5.59
C MET A 106 -16.75 -16.20 -6.68
N GLU A 107 -17.35 -15.32 -7.45
CA GLU A 107 -16.61 -14.12 -7.79
C GLU A 107 -16.20 -13.54 -6.43
N PRO A 108 -14.89 -13.28 -6.19
CA PRO A 108 -14.50 -12.68 -4.93
C PRO A 108 -15.35 -11.43 -4.79
N ASP A 109 -16.24 -11.48 -3.78
CA ASP A 109 -17.18 -10.39 -3.53
C ASP A 109 -16.33 -9.15 -3.30
N ASN A 110 -16.16 -8.34 -4.35
CA ASN A 110 -15.42 -7.08 -4.33
C ASN A 110 -16.06 -6.06 -3.35
N GLN A 111 -17.11 -6.45 -2.66
CA GLN A 111 -17.80 -5.60 -1.68
C GLN A 111 -17.02 -5.42 -0.36
N LEU A 112 -16.01 -6.25 -0.08
CA LEU A 112 -15.08 -6.02 1.04
C LEU A 112 -13.81 -5.27 0.62
N ILE A 113 -13.68 -4.94 -0.67
CA ILE A 113 -12.64 -4.05 -1.17
C ILE A 113 -13.28 -2.68 -1.31
N SER A 114 -13.08 -1.84 -0.33
CA SER A 114 -13.41 -0.42 -0.45
C SER A 114 -12.41 0.21 -1.41
N ASN A 115 -12.80 0.41 -2.66
CA ASN A 115 -12.05 1.23 -3.59
C ASN A 115 -12.25 2.69 -3.21
N LEU A 116 -11.32 3.23 -2.43
CA LEU A 116 -11.29 4.66 -2.14
C LEU A 116 -10.83 5.39 -3.41
N LYS A 117 -11.71 6.19 -3.99
CA LYS A 117 -11.35 7.10 -5.07
C LYS A 117 -11.14 8.48 -4.48
N LEU A 118 -9.95 8.99 -4.61
CA LEU A 118 -9.59 10.36 -4.24
C LEU A 118 -9.54 11.19 -5.53
N GLU A 119 -10.23 12.29 -5.52
CA GLU A 119 -10.23 13.25 -6.63
C GLU A 119 -10.08 14.64 -6.05
N SER A 120 -9.07 15.34 -6.51
CA SER A 120 -8.85 16.76 -6.24
C SER A 120 -9.26 17.59 -7.46
N THR A 121 -9.82 18.75 -7.22
CA THR A 121 -10.19 19.70 -8.28
C THR A 121 -9.30 20.94 -8.20
N ASN A 122 -9.79 22.03 -7.67
CA ASN A 122 -9.11 23.33 -7.69
C ASN A 122 -7.98 23.50 -6.64
N LYS A 123 -7.82 22.55 -5.72
CA LYS A 123 -6.82 22.61 -4.65
C LYS A 123 -6.30 21.22 -4.29
N SER A 124 -5.10 21.17 -3.70
CA SER A 124 -4.57 19.94 -3.14
C SER A 124 -5.42 19.40 -1.99
N ILE A 125 -5.46 18.09 -1.86
CA ILE A 125 -6.11 17.38 -0.75
C ILE A 125 -5.14 16.36 -0.15
N SER A 126 -5.12 16.25 1.17
CA SER A 126 -4.33 15.25 1.87
C SER A 126 -5.25 14.24 2.54
N HIS A 127 -4.91 12.97 2.43
CA HIS A 127 -5.66 11.86 3.02
C HIS A 127 -4.72 10.88 3.69
N THR A 128 -4.95 10.61 4.97
CA THR A 128 -4.23 9.58 5.70
C THR A 128 -5.01 8.27 5.63
N ILE A 129 -4.39 7.24 5.13
CA ILE A 129 -4.97 5.90 5.02
C ILE A 129 -4.73 5.09 6.31
N PHE A 130 -5.41 3.94 6.43
CA PHE A 130 -5.45 3.17 7.69
C PHE A 130 -4.10 2.61 8.17
N ASP A 131 -3.08 2.52 7.31
CA ASP A 131 -1.74 2.06 7.68
C ASP A 131 -0.84 3.18 8.22
N GLY A 132 -1.37 4.40 8.33
CA GLY A 132 -0.65 5.60 8.76
C GLY A 132 0.01 6.37 7.60
N SER A 133 0.04 5.80 6.39
CA SER A 133 0.58 6.50 5.21
C SER A 133 -0.31 7.68 4.82
N THR A 134 0.31 8.75 4.34
CA THR A 134 -0.39 9.94 3.87
C THR A 134 -0.19 10.12 2.37
N ILE A 135 -1.28 10.39 1.66
CA ILE A 135 -1.29 10.68 0.22
C ILE A 135 -1.83 12.09 0.04
N THR A 136 -1.01 12.98 -0.52
CA THR A 136 -1.42 14.33 -0.87
C THR A 136 -1.55 14.42 -2.39
N LEU A 137 -2.75 14.65 -2.88
CA LEU A 137 -3.01 14.91 -4.29
C LEU A 137 -2.84 16.37 -4.61
N ASN A 138 -2.11 16.69 -5.66
CA ASN A 138 -2.12 18.03 -6.23
C ASN A 138 -3.51 18.31 -6.85
N LYS A 139 -3.78 19.56 -7.22
CA LYS A 139 -5.02 19.91 -7.95
C LYS A 139 -5.16 19.10 -9.23
N ASP A 140 -6.39 18.91 -9.68
CA ASP A 140 -6.75 18.20 -10.92
C ASP A 140 -6.18 16.78 -11.00
N SER A 141 -6.13 16.07 -9.86
CA SER A 141 -5.53 14.73 -9.75
C SER A 141 -6.53 13.69 -9.30
N LYS A 142 -6.36 12.46 -9.80
CA LYS A 142 -7.24 11.32 -9.51
C LYS A 142 -6.41 10.10 -9.13
N LEU A 143 -6.77 9.50 -8.01
CA LEU A 143 -6.10 8.31 -7.49
C LEU A 143 -7.15 7.31 -7.00
N ALA A 144 -6.96 6.05 -7.36
CA ALA A 144 -7.68 4.94 -6.78
C ALA A 144 -6.79 4.21 -5.76
N PHE A 145 -7.34 3.90 -4.60
CA PHE A 145 -6.64 3.13 -3.57
C PHE A 145 -7.47 1.91 -3.18
N ASN A 146 -6.88 0.72 -3.31
CA ASN A 146 -7.53 -0.52 -2.94
C ASN A 146 -7.33 -0.79 -1.45
N GLN A 147 -8.39 -0.62 -0.68
CA GLN A 147 -8.43 -0.87 0.74
C GLN A 147 -9.16 -2.19 1.01
N SER A 148 -8.43 -3.28 1.25
CA SER A 148 -9.01 -4.56 1.67
C SER A 148 -8.77 -4.77 3.17
N ILE A 149 -9.83 -5.07 3.91
CA ILE A 149 -9.76 -5.37 5.36
C ILE A 149 -9.18 -6.78 5.58
N ILE A 150 -9.45 -7.71 4.66
CA ILE A 150 -9.06 -9.13 4.79
C ILE A 150 -7.63 -9.37 4.30
N ASN A 151 -7.24 -8.74 3.21
CA ASN A 151 -5.88 -8.79 2.69
C ASN A 151 -5.46 -7.35 2.33
N PRO A 152 -4.96 -6.61 3.30
CA PRO A 152 -4.68 -5.20 3.11
C PRO A 152 -3.47 -5.02 2.19
N ASN A 153 -3.69 -5.26 0.90
CA ASN A 153 -2.76 -4.88 -0.14
C ASN A 153 -2.66 -3.35 -0.14
N ARG A 154 -1.46 -2.84 0.02
CA ARG A 154 -1.17 -1.41 -0.05
C ARG A 154 -0.96 -1.01 -1.52
N LYS A 155 -2.07 -0.97 -2.29
CA LYS A 155 -2.00 -0.70 -3.74
C LYS A 155 -2.77 0.55 -4.08
N ALA A 156 -2.09 1.48 -4.72
CA ALA A 156 -2.64 2.68 -5.30
C ALA A 156 -2.50 2.66 -6.82
N GLU A 157 -3.35 3.41 -7.50
CA GLU A 157 -3.26 3.67 -8.93
C GLU A 157 -3.43 5.17 -9.16
N LEU A 158 -2.38 5.84 -9.64
CA LEU A 158 -2.47 7.23 -10.06
C LEU A 158 -3.03 7.27 -11.49
N ILE A 159 -4.29 7.64 -11.59
CA ILE A 159 -5.02 7.69 -12.86
C ILE A 159 -4.58 8.90 -13.67
N GLU A 160 -4.50 10.06 -13.03
CA GLU A 160 -4.20 11.35 -13.67
C GLU A 160 -3.64 12.34 -12.65
N GLY A 161 -2.76 13.23 -13.07
CA GLY A 161 -2.26 14.34 -12.27
C GLY A 161 -1.04 13.97 -11.43
N GLU A 162 -0.98 14.46 -10.20
CA GLU A 162 0.21 14.40 -9.37
C GLU A 162 -0.13 14.08 -7.91
N ALA A 163 0.68 13.22 -7.30
CA ALA A 163 0.50 12.81 -5.93
C ALA A 163 1.84 12.69 -5.19
N PHE A 164 1.88 13.19 -3.97
CA PHE A 164 2.96 12.98 -3.03
C PHE A 164 2.57 11.89 -2.03
N PHE A 165 3.45 10.92 -1.86
CA PHE A 165 3.25 9.78 -0.98
C PHE A 165 4.23 9.84 0.19
N GLU A 166 3.73 9.79 1.40
CA GLU A 166 4.49 9.57 2.62
C GLU A 166 4.08 8.21 3.18
N VAL A 167 4.83 7.19 2.75
CA VAL A 167 4.48 5.80 3.05
C VAL A 167 5.11 5.36 4.35
N GLU A 168 4.29 4.85 5.27
CA GLU A 168 4.73 4.29 6.53
C GLU A 168 5.53 3.01 6.31
N ARG A 169 6.67 2.88 7.03
CA ARG A 169 7.62 1.78 6.79
C ARG A 169 7.05 0.43 7.21
N ASN A 170 7.00 -0.50 6.27
CA ASN A 170 6.62 -1.89 6.51
C ASN A 170 7.28 -2.82 5.48
N GLU A 171 8.36 -3.48 5.89
CA GLU A 171 9.14 -4.37 5.01
C GLU A 171 8.39 -5.65 4.63
N ASN A 172 7.46 -6.10 5.46
CA ASN A 172 6.66 -7.30 5.20
C ASN A 172 5.47 -7.04 4.27
N ARG A 173 5.16 -5.77 4.01
CA ARG A 173 4.00 -5.35 3.23
C ARG A 173 4.37 -4.16 2.35
N PRO A 174 4.96 -4.39 1.17
CA PRO A 174 5.30 -3.33 0.24
C PRO A 174 4.08 -2.48 -0.14
N PHE A 175 4.31 -1.21 -0.42
CA PHE A 175 3.32 -0.32 -1.00
C PHE A 175 3.58 -0.22 -2.50
N GLU A 176 2.56 -0.48 -3.31
CA GLU A 176 2.63 -0.47 -4.76
C GLU A 176 1.82 0.70 -5.31
N VAL A 177 2.41 1.47 -6.23
CA VAL A 177 1.71 2.50 -7.00
C VAL A 177 1.81 2.14 -8.47
N ASN A 178 0.66 1.88 -9.10
CA ASN A 178 0.57 1.74 -10.54
C ASN A 178 0.35 3.11 -11.17
N VAL A 179 1.10 3.42 -12.21
CA VAL A 179 1.00 4.69 -12.93
C VAL A 179 1.34 4.49 -14.40
N GLY A 180 0.33 4.58 -15.28
CA GLY A 180 0.50 4.23 -16.69
C GLY A 180 1.07 2.82 -16.86
N ALA A 181 2.17 2.69 -17.61
CA ALA A 181 2.87 1.42 -17.82
C ALA A 181 3.89 1.08 -16.72
N ALA A 182 4.10 1.97 -15.75
CA ALA A 182 5.07 1.77 -14.67
C ALA A 182 4.42 1.24 -13.39
N LYS A 183 5.18 0.43 -12.66
CA LYS A 183 4.84 -0.01 -11.31
C LYS A 183 5.94 0.44 -10.34
N ILE A 184 5.54 1.18 -9.33
CA ILE A 184 6.41 1.70 -8.28
C ILE A 184 6.21 0.86 -7.03
N THR A 185 7.29 0.36 -6.43
CA THR A 185 7.25 -0.44 -5.19
C THR A 185 8.16 0.18 -4.14
N VAL A 186 7.60 0.40 -2.94
CA VAL A 186 8.31 1.00 -1.81
C VAL A 186 8.04 0.27 -0.51
N LEU A 187 8.94 0.40 0.47
CA LEU A 187 8.81 -0.22 1.79
C LEU A 187 8.54 0.79 2.92
N GLY A 188 8.81 2.08 2.68
CA GLY A 188 8.67 3.17 3.64
C GLY A 188 9.45 4.37 3.14
N THR A 189 8.79 5.28 2.42
CA THR A 189 9.44 6.17 1.47
C THR A 189 8.57 7.41 1.29
N SER A 190 9.20 8.57 1.15
CA SER A 190 8.54 9.81 0.72
C SER A 190 8.94 10.13 -0.71
N PHE A 191 7.97 10.19 -1.61
CA PHE A 191 8.22 10.40 -3.04
C PHE A 191 7.05 11.07 -3.74
N ASN A 192 7.35 11.74 -4.83
CA ASN A 192 6.37 12.38 -5.72
C ASN A 192 6.20 11.57 -6.99
N VAL A 193 4.97 11.47 -7.47
CA VAL A 193 4.64 10.85 -8.76
C VAL A 193 3.75 11.79 -9.54
N ARG A 194 4.13 12.10 -10.77
CA ARG A 194 3.32 12.86 -11.70
C ARG A 194 3.07 12.05 -12.97
N LYS A 195 1.81 12.03 -13.39
CA LYS A 195 1.37 11.45 -14.66
C LYS A 195 0.72 12.52 -15.52
N HIS A 196 1.21 12.66 -16.73
CA HIS A 196 0.61 13.49 -17.75
C HIS A 196 0.57 12.70 -19.07
N GLU A 197 -0.63 12.34 -19.51
CA GLU A 197 -0.82 11.43 -20.64
C GLU A 197 -0.03 10.12 -20.45
N GLU A 198 0.94 9.83 -21.32
CA GLU A 198 1.82 8.66 -21.23
C GLU A 198 3.19 8.96 -20.59
N GLU A 199 3.37 10.18 -20.11
CA GLU A 199 4.59 10.57 -19.39
C GLU A 199 4.42 10.35 -17.89
N VAL A 200 5.44 9.76 -17.27
CA VAL A 200 5.51 9.54 -15.83
C VAL A 200 6.79 10.11 -15.28
N GLU A 201 6.69 10.88 -14.22
CA GLU A 201 7.83 11.41 -13.48
C GLU A 201 7.76 10.92 -12.03
N VAL A 202 8.87 10.40 -11.52
CA VAL A 202 9.00 9.96 -10.13
C VAL A 202 10.19 10.66 -9.49
N ILE A 203 9.96 11.39 -8.40
CA ILE A 203 11.01 12.08 -7.64
C ILE A 203 11.07 11.48 -6.24
N LEU A 204 12.26 11.05 -5.84
CA LEU A 204 12.46 10.45 -4.53
C LEU A 204 13.00 11.47 -3.53
N LYS A 205 12.23 11.73 -2.47
CA LYS A 205 12.63 12.60 -1.35
C LYS A 205 13.42 11.84 -0.28
N SER A 206 12.93 10.67 0.15
CA SER A 206 13.59 9.88 1.18
C SER A 206 13.26 8.38 1.04
N GLY A 207 14.16 7.51 1.48
CA GLY A 207 14.01 6.06 1.42
C GLY A 207 14.58 5.44 0.14
N SER A 208 13.87 4.51 -0.47
CA SER A 208 14.25 3.83 -1.72
C SER A 208 13.00 3.48 -2.51
N VAL A 209 13.05 3.67 -3.82
CA VAL A 209 11.96 3.36 -4.74
C VAL A 209 12.47 2.40 -5.80
N GLN A 210 11.74 1.30 -5.97
CA GLN A 210 11.89 0.42 -7.12
C GLN A 210 10.83 0.79 -8.15
N VAL A 211 11.25 0.98 -9.40
CA VAL A 211 10.37 1.24 -10.54
C VAL A 211 10.55 0.12 -11.55
N ASP A 212 9.48 -0.61 -11.81
CA ASP A 212 9.40 -1.62 -12.86
C ASP A 212 8.71 -0.98 -14.07
N PHE A 213 9.38 -0.97 -15.21
CA PHE A 213 8.87 -0.44 -16.47
C PHE A 213 9.31 -1.36 -17.61
N GLU A 214 8.36 -1.85 -18.41
CA GLU A 214 8.57 -2.94 -19.36
C GLU A 214 9.23 -4.16 -18.70
N ASP A 215 10.34 -4.64 -19.20
CA ASP A 215 11.09 -5.79 -18.65
C ASP A 215 12.27 -5.35 -17.75
N GLU A 216 12.37 -4.05 -17.43
CA GLU A 216 13.48 -3.50 -16.65
C GLU A 216 13.03 -3.05 -15.26
N THR A 217 13.92 -3.24 -14.28
CA THR A 217 13.76 -2.78 -12.91
C THR A 217 14.83 -1.77 -12.55
N HIS A 218 14.42 -0.61 -12.09
CA HIS A 218 15.30 0.48 -11.68
C HIS A 218 15.11 0.81 -10.22
N ILE A 219 16.21 1.07 -9.51
CA ILE A 219 16.19 1.52 -8.11
C ILE A 219 16.76 2.93 -8.06
N ILE A 220 15.93 3.88 -7.59
CA ILE A 220 16.33 5.28 -7.43
C ILE A 220 16.61 5.62 -5.96
N LYS A 221 17.48 6.62 -5.76
CA LYS A 221 17.95 7.11 -4.47
C LYS A 221 17.40 8.51 -4.19
N PRO A 222 17.42 8.97 -2.93
CA PRO A 222 17.01 10.32 -2.59
C PRO A 222 17.74 11.37 -3.44
N GLY A 223 16.97 12.30 -4.01
CA GLY A 223 17.44 13.29 -4.96
C GLY A 223 17.41 12.87 -6.43
N ASP A 224 17.12 11.59 -6.73
CA ASP A 224 16.92 11.15 -8.10
C ASP A 224 15.52 11.51 -8.60
N LYS A 225 15.48 11.86 -9.89
CA LYS A 225 14.29 12.06 -10.68
C LYS A 225 14.30 11.08 -11.85
N LEU A 226 13.34 10.19 -11.89
CA LEU A 226 13.13 9.24 -12.97
C LEU A 226 12.00 9.75 -13.85
N PHE A 227 12.22 9.78 -15.16
CA PHE A 227 11.25 10.15 -16.18
C PHE A 227 11.06 9.02 -17.16
N ILE A 228 9.80 8.71 -17.47
CA ILE A 228 9.37 7.72 -18.46
C ILE A 228 8.54 8.43 -19.52
N ASP A 229 8.91 8.25 -20.79
CA ASP A 229 8.08 8.54 -21.96
C ASP A 229 7.49 7.21 -22.45
N GLY A 230 6.26 6.91 -22.07
CA GLY A 230 5.61 5.64 -22.40
C GLY A 230 5.35 5.44 -23.89
N LEU A 231 5.24 6.53 -24.68
CA LEU A 231 5.07 6.44 -26.13
C LEU A 231 6.36 6.01 -26.84
N LYS A 232 7.51 6.42 -26.30
CA LYS A 232 8.81 6.11 -26.89
C LYS A 232 9.50 4.91 -26.25
N GLY A 233 8.96 4.40 -25.13
CA GLY A 233 9.62 3.36 -24.34
C GLY A 233 10.96 3.84 -23.75
N LEU A 234 11.08 5.13 -23.42
CA LEU A 234 12.31 5.73 -22.90
C LEU A 234 12.21 5.96 -21.40
N LEU A 235 13.25 5.56 -20.67
CA LEU A 235 13.43 5.86 -19.26
C LEU A 235 14.74 6.62 -19.08
N THR A 236 14.70 7.72 -18.32
CA THR A 236 15.88 8.52 -17.96
C THR A 236 15.89 8.78 -16.46
N ILE A 237 17.09 8.79 -15.86
CA ILE A 237 17.30 9.14 -14.47
C ILE A 237 18.25 10.33 -14.41
N THR A 238 17.82 11.38 -13.73
CA THR A 238 18.59 12.62 -13.51
C THR A 238 18.55 12.98 -12.04
N GLN A 239 19.29 14.02 -11.63
CA GLN A 239 19.16 14.59 -10.30
C GLN A 239 18.08 15.68 -10.29
N VAL A 240 17.33 15.77 -9.21
CA VAL A 240 16.41 16.87 -8.97
C VAL A 240 17.20 18.15 -8.65
N GLU A 241 16.79 19.29 -9.21
CA GLU A 241 17.51 20.55 -9.07
C GLU A 241 17.03 21.38 -7.87
N ASP A 242 15.77 21.19 -7.46
CA ASP A 242 15.12 21.95 -6.37
C ASP A 242 14.04 21.10 -5.66
N ASP A 243 13.58 21.57 -4.51
CA ASP A 243 12.51 20.93 -3.74
C ASP A 243 11.11 21.45 -4.10
N LEU A 244 10.98 22.27 -5.15
CA LEU A 244 9.70 22.88 -5.53
C LEU A 244 8.70 21.92 -6.17
N TYR A 245 9.10 20.69 -6.51
CA TYR A 245 8.19 19.65 -7.01
C TYR A 245 7.10 19.29 -6.00
N ASN A 246 7.32 19.53 -4.71
CA ASN A 246 6.35 19.23 -3.65
C ASN A 246 5.64 20.50 -3.10
N TYR A 247 5.60 21.59 -3.86
CA TYR A 247 5.04 22.88 -3.44
C TYR A 247 3.62 22.78 -2.87
N TYR A 248 2.86 21.79 -3.27
CA TYR A 248 1.46 21.58 -2.85
C TYR A 248 1.31 20.77 -1.55
N VAL A 249 2.43 20.30 -0.98
CA VAL A 249 2.45 19.52 0.25
C VAL A 249 2.65 20.43 1.46
N GLY A 250 1.57 20.62 2.23
CA GLY A 250 1.59 21.50 3.39
C GLY A 250 1.22 22.96 3.08
N ASP A 251 1.40 23.82 4.08
CA ASP A 251 0.97 25.22 4.01
C ASP A 251 2.03 26.15 3.41
N TYR A 252 3.27 25.67 3.33
CA TYR A 252 4.43 26.43 2.87
C TYR A 252 5.32 25.59 1.98
N PHE A 253 6.03 26.24 1.07
CA PHE A 253 7.10 25.64 0.28
C PHE A 253 8.31 26.58 0.23
N GLU A 254 9.49 26.02 0.05
CA GLU A 254 10.75 26.75 0.17
C GLU A 254 11.53 26.71 -1.13
N ALA A 255 12.05 27.86 -1.54
CA ALA A 255 13.03 27.98 -2.59
C ALA A 255 14.42 28.16 -1.94
N HIS A 256 15.41 27.39 -2.38
CA HIS A 256 16.80 27.48 -1.94
C HIS A 256 17.71 27.68 -3.14
N ASP A 257 18.32 28.85 -3.24
CA ASP A 257 19.19 29.23 -4.35
C ASP A 257 18.54 28.96 -5.74
N THR A 258 17.22 29.11 -5.78
CA THR A 258 16.39 28.75 -6.93
C THR A 258 16.27 29.94 -7.88
N PRO A 259 16.50 29.79 -9.19
CA PRO A 259 16.36 30.89 -10.13
C PRO A 259 14.91 31.39 -10.21
N LEU A 260 14.74 32.72 -10.33
CA LEU A 260 13.41 33.36 -10.30
C LEU A 260 12.45 32.77 -11.36
N TRP A 261 12.95 32.38 -12.53
CA TRP A 261 12.10 31.77 -13.56
C TRP A 261 11.45 30.48 -13.09
N ARG A 262 12.17 29.67 -12.31
CA ARG A 262 11.65 28.41 -11.78
C ARG A 262 10.59 28.65 -10.71
N VAL A 263 10.81 29.63 -9.83
CA VAL A 263 9.81 30.03 -8.84
C VAL A 263 8.54 30.54 -9.53
N VAL A 264 8.65 31.36 -10.56
CA VAL A 264 7.52 31.87 -11.34
C VAL A 264 6.77 30.73 -12.04
N GLU A 265 7.48 29.73 -12.56
CA GLU A 265 6.86 28.53 -13.12
C GLU A 265 5.99 27.79 -12.10
N VAL A 266 6.51 27.58 -10.89
CA VAL A 266 5.77 26.94 -9.78
C VAL A 266 4.57 27.78 -9.36
N LEU A 267 4.71 29.09 -9.24
CA LEU A 267 3.56 29.98 -8.95
C LEU A 267 2.48 29.89 -10.05
N ASN A 268 2.87 29.83 -11.31
CA ASN A 268 1.93 29.64 -12.41
C ASN A 268 1.20 28.30 -12.29
N GLN A 269 1.92 27.23 -11.97
CA GLN A 269 1.34 25.91 -11.77
C GLN A 269 0.42 25.89 -10.55
N ALA A 270 0.87 26.42 -9.41
CA ALA A 270 0.12 26.39 -8.15
C ALA A 270 -1.23 27.14 -8.25
N TYR A 271 -1.21 28.33 -8.84
CA TYR A 271 -2.35 29.25 -8.84
C TYR A 271 -3.09 29.35 -10.18
N ASN A 272 -2.73 28.55 -11.18
CA ASN A 272 -3.24 28.64 -12.54
C ASN A 272 -3.14 30.09 -13.07
N ALA A 273 -1.98 30.73 -12.81
CA ALA A 273 -1.70 32.11 -13.12
C ALA A 273 -0.88 32.23 -14.41
N ASN A 274 -0.78 33.44 -14.92
CA ASN A 274 0.07 33.78 -16.04
C ASN A 274 1.02 34.91 -15.62
N VAL A 275 2.00 34.56 -14.79
CA VAL A 275 3.06 35.44 -14.35
C VAL A 275 4.23 35.32 -15.34
N ILE A 276 4.71 36.44 -15.86
CA ILE A 276 5.83 36.48 -16.79
C ILE A 276 6.92 37.43 -16.29
N ILE A 277 8.17 37.10 -16.58
CA ILE A 277 9.34 37.94 -16.29
C ILE A 277 9.69 38.68 -17.58
N ALA A 278 9.49 40.01 -17.58
CA ALA A 278 9.74 40.82 -18.78
C ALA A 278 11.24 41.12 -19.00
N ASN A 279 12.01 41.20 -17.92
CA ASN A 279 13.43 41.48 -17.99
C ASN A 279 14.25 40.19 -17.90
N GLU A 280 14.95 39.82 -18.98
CA GLU A 280 15.73 38.58 -19.08
C GLU A 280 16.82 38.50 -17.98
N HIS A 281 17.38 39.64 -17.54
CA HIS A 281 18.39 39.64 -16.46
C HIS A 281 17.84 39.20 -15.11
N LEU A 282 16.53 39.31 -14.87
CA LEU A 282 15.90 38.87 -13.64
C LEU A 282 15.68 37.36 -13.58
N ARG A 283 15.61 36.68 -14.72
CA ARG A 283 15.24 35.27 -14.78
C ARG A 283 16.10 34.36 -13.92
N ASN A 284 17.41 34.60 -13.94
CA ASN A 284 18.38 33.75 -13.26
C ASN A 284 18.79 34.27 -11.89
N LEU A 285 18.09 35.29 -11.34
CA LEU A 285 18.36 35.74 -9.99
C LEU A 285 18.06 34.63 -8.99
N PRO A 286 19.02 34.23 -8.14
CA PRO A 286 18.83 33.19 -7.17
C PRO A 286 17.94 33.69 -6.02
N LEU A 287 17.02 32.87 -5.59
CA LEU A 287 16.08 33.17 -4.53
C LEU A 287 16.14 32.12 -3.43
N THR A 288 16.27 32.56 -2.20
CA THR A 288 16.10 31.72 -1.01
C THR A 288 15.04 32.35 -0.13
N THR A 289 13.84 31.77 -0.11
CA THR A 289 12.72 32.28 0.67
C THR A 289 11.63 31.21 0.82
N THR A 290 10.73 31.45 1.76
CA THR A 290 9.54 30.59 2.00
C THR A 290 8.31 31.28 1.41
N PHE A 291 7.50 30.50 0.72
CA PHE A 291 6.23 30.91 0.13
C PHE A 291 5.07 30.21 0.85
N SER A 292 3.93 30.91 0.91
CA SER A 292 2.68 30.34 1.45
C SER A 292 1.83 29.75 0.33
N ASN A 293 1.14 28.64 0.63
CA ASN A 293 0.23 28.00 -0.33
C ASN A 293 -1.16 28.66 -0.40
N ASP A 294 -1.41 29.71 0.36
CA ASP A 294 -2.73 30.32 0.47
C ASP A 294 -3.03 31.41 -0.59
N SER A 295 -2.01 32.15 -1.04
CA SER A 295 -2.24 33.34 -1.87
C SER A 295 -1.09 33.67 -2.82
N LEU A 296 -1.42 33.74 -4.13
CA LEU A 296 -0.50 34.27 -5.14
C LEU A 296 -0.08 35.70 -4.82
N ASP A 297 -1.02 36.53 -4.35
CA ASP A 297 -0.76 37.95 -4.07
C ASP A 297 0.29 38.12 -2.97
N ASN A 298 0.20 37.31 -1.91
CA ASN A 298 1.19 37.30 -0.84
C ASN A 298 2.55 36.89 -1.38
N ASN A 299 2.63 35.87 -2.19
CA ASN A 299 3.87 35.38 -2.77
C ASN A 299 4.51 36.40 -3.74
N LEU A 300 3.69 37.11 -4.51
CA LEU A 300 4.17 38.19 -5.37
C LEU A 300 4.71 39.39 -4.55
N GLU A 301 4.09 39.74 -3.42
CA GLU A 301 4.63 40.76 -2.52
C GLU A 301 5.97 40.34 -1.87
N VAL A 302 6.13 39.01 -1.56
CA VAL A 302 7.44 38.49 -1.13
C VAL A 302 8.50 38.68 -2.20
N LEU A 303 8.21 38.32 -3.46
CA LEU A 303 9.13 38.51 -4.59
C LEU A 303 9.49 39.99 -4.78
N LYS A 304 8.48 40.87 -4.75
CA LYS A 304 8.67 42.33 -4.86
C LYS A 304 9.55 42.88 -3.75
N ALA A 305 9.32 42.47 -2.51
CA ALA A 305 10.10 42.92 -1.35
C ALA A 305 11.55 42.39 -1.41
N THR A 306 11.77 41.16 -1.87
CA THR A 306 13.10 40.54 -1.90
C THR A 306 14.03 41.18 -2.93
N PHE A 307 13.51 41.50 -4.11
CA PHE A 307 14.32 41.96 -5.24
C PHE A 307 14.05 43.43 -5.63
N GLY A 308 13.13 44.11 -4.96
CA GLY A 308 12.74 45.50 -5.34
C GLY A 308 12.01 45.53 -6.69
N LEU A 309 11.30 44.44 -7.06
CA LEU A 309 10.67 44.31 -8.37
C LEU A 309 9.44 45.19 -8.49
N THR A 310 9.12 45.55 -9.74
CA THR A 310 7.84 46.17 -10.09
C THR A 310 6.91 45.10 -10.65
N ILE A 311 5.72 44.94 -10.04
CA ILE A 311 4.71 44.01 -10.49
C ILE A 311 3.57 44.78 -11.14
N VAL A 312 3.31 44.51 -12.41
CA VAL A 312 2.27 45.15 -13.21
C VAL A 312 1.19 44.12 -13.52
N ARG A 313 -0.06 44.41 -13.16
CA ARG A 313 -1.19 43.55 -13.47
C ARG A 313 -1.85 44.02 -14.76
N GLU A 314 -1.89 43.13 -15.72
CA GLU A 314 -2.58 43.31 -17.00
C GLU A 314 -3.82 42.39 -17.04
N PRO A 315 -4.78 42.57 -17.94
CA PRO A 315 -6.03 41.79 -17.91
C PRO A 315 -5.87 40.27 -17.92
N ASN A 316 -4.84 39.75 -18.60
CA ASN A 316 -4.62 38.28 -18.76
C ASN A 316 -3.27 37.79 -18.26
N ARG A 317 -2.46 38.65 -17.64
CA ARG A 317 -1.12 38.27 -17.15
C ARG A 317 -0.63 39.24 -16.07
N ILE A 318 0.35 38.78 -15.30
CA ILE A 318 1.07 39.56 -14.31
C ILE A 318 2.51 39.67 -14.80
N VAL A 319 3.03 40.87 -14.89
CA VAL A 319 4.36 41.15 -15.44
C VAL A 319 5.29 41.58 -14.35
N ILE A 320 6.40 40.88 -14.18
CA ILE A 320 7.52 41.18 -13.29
C ILE A 320 8.58 41.96 -14.08
N LYS A 321 8.93 43.17 -13.58
CA LYS A 321 9.90 44.08 -14.21
C LYS A 321 10.97 44.50 -13.22
#